data_9eace3b43073bc002bf914805590ec94
#
_entry.id   9eace3b43073bc002bf914805590ec94
#
_cell.length_a   1.000
_cell.length_b   1.000
_cell.length_c   1.000
_cell.angle_alpha   90.00
_cell.angle_beta   90.00
_cell.angle_gamma   90.00
#
_symmetry.space_group_name_H-M   'P 1'
#
loop_
_entity.id
_entity.type
_entity.pdbx_description
1 polymer ?
#
loop_
_entity_poly.entity_id
_entity_poly.type
_entity_poly.pdbx_seq_one_letter_code
_entity_poly.pdbx_strand_id
1 'polypeptide(L)'
;IRLLCSDWHINYSAKKLKGKVKDKLALQKEFGLPQRKDVPVLAMVSRLTAQKGFQLVVSEMQNLVQFDVQVIVLGTGDANFEHDFRYFADTYPGKVGAAITFDVGLAQRIYAGADMFLMPSAFEPCGLSQMISMRYGTLPIVHQIGGLQDSVQPFNPVTGEGTGFGFHDFSGFYMMQEIQEALRLYSEPAAWTKVVKQAMSQDFSWETASQEYLNMYNELV
;
A
#
# COMPACT_ATOMS: atom_id res chain seq x y z
N ILE A 1 -6.93 -6.60 16.33
CA ILE A 1 -7.95 -5.76 15.69
C ILE A 1 -8.91 -6.73 15.01
N ARG A 2 -10.14 -6.89 15.56
CA ARG A 2 -11.22 -7.54 14.83
C ARG A 2 -11.52 -6.65 13.62
N LEU A 3 -11.24 -7.16 12.43
CA LEU A 3 -11.61 -6.54 11.17
C LEU A 3 -13.14 -6.50 11.09
N LEU A 4 -13.71 -5.38 11.50
CA LEU A 4 -15.15 -5.13 11.44
C LEU A 4 -15.47 -4.70 10.01
N CYS A 5 -15.67 -5.65 9.11
CA CYS A 5 -16.40 -5.42 7.88
C CYS A 5 -17.38 -6.57 7.67
N SER A 6 -18.65 -6.27 7.92
CA SER A 6 -19.77 -7.08 7.47
C SER A 6 -19.79 -7.10 5.95
N ASP A 7 -20.09 -8.23 5.37
CA ASP A 7 -20.63 -8.50 4.04
C ASP A 7 -19.68 -8.57 2.84
N TRP A 8 -18.38 -8.17 2.91
CA TRP A 8 -17.52 -8.10 1.74
C TRP A 8 -16.20 -8.86 1.84
N HIS A 9 -15.72 -9.14 3.06
CA HIS A 9 -14.40 -9.72 3.25
C HIS A 9 -14.46 -11.22 3.45
N ILE A 10 -13.75 -11.90 2.57
CA ILE A 10 -13.43 -13.29 2.81
C ILE A 10 -12.25 -13.30 3.77
N ASN A 11 -12.49 -13.71 5.01
CA ASN A 11 -11.45 -13.83 6.01
C ASN A 11 -10.27 -14.64 5.47
N TYR A 12 -9.09 -14.04 5.44
CA TYR A 12 -7.84 -14.69 5.12
C TYR A 12 -6.78 -14.40 6.19
N SER A 13 -5.69 -15.14 6.15
CA SER A 13 -4.57 -14.97 7.08
C SER A 13 -3.26 -15.30 6.36
N ALA A 14 -2.12 -15.00 6.98
CA ALA A 14 -0.80 -15.37 6.46
C ALA A 14 -0.68 -16.88 6.13
N LYS A 15 -1.43 -17.74 6.83
CA LYS A 15 -1.49 -19.19 6.55
C LYS A 15 -2.41 -19.55 5.37
N LYS A 16 -3.39 -18.70 5.03
CA LYS A 16 -4.42 -18.98 4.01
C LYS A 16 -4.76 -17.72 3.22
N LEU A 17 -3.95 -17.39 2.23
CA LEU A 17 -4.05 -16.16 1.43
C LEU A 17 -5.08 -16.23 0.27
N LYS A 18 -5.72 -17.38 0.02
CA LYS A 18 -6.68 -17.54 -1.09
C LYS A 18 -7.86 -16.55 -1.06
N GLY A 19 -8.23 -16.05 0.14
CA GLY A 19 -9.28 -15.05 0.30
C GLY A 19 -8.90 -13.72 -0.34
N LYS A 20 -7.63 -13.29 -0.23
CA LYS A 20 -7.15 -12.01 -0.77
C LYS A 20 -7.40 -11.86 -2.28
N VAL A 21 -7.27 -12.94 -3.04
CA VAL A 21 -7.56 -12.90 -4.49
C VAL A 21 -9.03 -12.59 -4.77
N LYS A 22 -9.95 -13.07 -3.94
CA LYS A 22 -11.38 -12.76 -4.10
C LYS A 22 -11.67 -11.31 -3.76
N ASP A 23 -11.07 -10.80 -2.68
CA ASP A 23 -11.19 -9.39 -2.29
C ASP A 23 -10.60 -8.47 -3.38
N LYS A 24 -9.49 -8.86 -4.01
CA LYS A 24 -8.91 -8.14 -5.16
C LYS A 24 -9.89 -8.06 -6.34
N LEU A 25 -10.46 -9.19 -6.76
CA LEU A 25 -11.39 -9.20 -7.88
C LEU A 25 -12.65 -8.38 -7.59
N ALA A 26 -13.12 -8.40 -6.34
CA ALA A 26 -14.23 -7.59 -5.91
C ALA A 26 -13.88 -6.09 -5.90
N LEU A 27 -12.68 -5.72 -5.43
CA LEU A 27 -12.17 -4.34 -5.47
C LEU A 27 -12.05 -3.83 -6.91
N GLN A 28 -11.48 -4.62 -7.81
CA GLN A 28 -11.40 -4.28 -9.24
C GLN A 28 -12.80 -4.01 -9.81
N LYS A 29 -13.78 -4.86 -9.51
CA LYS A 29 -15.17 -4.66 -9.94
C LYS A 29 -15.78 -3.37 -9.39
N GLU A 30 -15.55 -3.06 -8.11
CA GLU A 30 -16.07 -1.85 -7.46
C GLU A 30 -15.56 -0.57 -8.13
N PHE A 31 -14.31 -0.58 -8.59
CA PHE A 31 -13.70 0.54 -9.31
C PHE A 31 -13.91 0.49 -10.85
N GLY A 32 -14.75 -0.43 -11.35
CA GLY A 32 -14.97 -0.58 -12.80
C GLY A 32 -13.74 -1.06 -13.57
N LEU A 33 -12.76 -1.62 -12.89
CA LEU A 33 -11.54 -2.15 -13.50
C LEU A 33 -11.75 -3.60 -13.98
N PRO A 34 -11.05 -4.04 -15.04
CA PRO A 34 -11.05 -5.44 -15.45
C PRO A 34 -10.62 -6.35 -14.30
N GLN A 35 -11.41 -7.40 -14.05
CA GLN A 35 -11.13 -8.38 -13.00
C GLN A 35 -10.01 -9.33 -13.44
N ARG A 36 -8.79 -9.02 -13.10
CA ARG A 36 -7.57 -9.77 -13.45
C ARG A 36 -6.80 -10.13 -12.19
N LYS A 37 -6.73 -11.41 -11.85
CA LYS A 37 -5.97 -11.93 -10.69
C LYS A 37 -4.45 -11.81 -10.87
N ASP A 38 -3.98 -11.82 -12.10
CA ASP A 38 -2.58 -11.79 -12.52
C ASP A 38 -1.99 -10.38 -12.58
N VAL A 39 -2.82 -9.34 -12.67
CA VAL A 39 -2.38 -7.93 -12.71
C VAL A 39 -2.33 -7.37 -11.30
N PRO A 40 -1.20 -6.79 -10.85
CA PRO A 40 -1.13 -6.18 -9.53
C PRO A 40 -2.00 -4.92 -9.43
N VAL A 41 -2.55 -4.70 -8.23
CA VAL A 41 -3.28 -3.48 -7.86
C VAL A 41 -2.40 -2.66 -6.92
N LEU A 42 -1.97 -1.49 -7.38
CA LEU A 42 -1.26 -0.47 -6.60
C LEU A 42 -2.28 0.53 -6.06
N ALA A 43 -2.38 0.68 -4.75
CA ALA A 43 -3.38 1.53 -4.12
C ALA A 43 -2.76 2.66 -3.30
N MET A 44 -3.51 3.76 -3.18
CA MET A 44 -3.22 4.89 -2.32
C MET A 44 -4.50 5.30 -1.59
N VAL A 45 -4.40 5.48 -0.28
CA VAL A 45 -5.50 5.97 0.59
C VAL A 45 -4.95 7.05 1.49
N SER A 46 -5.25 8.31 1.20
CA SER A 46 -4.71 9.43 1.99
C SER A 46 -5.45 10.74 1.67
N ARG A 47 -5.16 11.79 2.44
CA ARG A 47 -5.44 13.16 1.99
C ARG A 47 -4.60 13.47 0.76
N LEU A 48 -5.22 13.99 -0.28
CA LEU A 48 -4.56 14.34 -1.55
C LEU A 48 -3.84 15.68 -1.40
N THR A 49 -2.62 15.66 -0.83
CA THR A 49 -1.81 16.86 -0.56
C THR A 49 -0.36 16.65 -0.98
N ALA A 50 0.37 17.75 -1.19
CA ALA A 50 1.79 17.71 -1.52
C ALA A 50 2.62 17.03 -0.41
N GLN A 51 2.24 17.19 0.88
CA GLN A 51 2.90 16.48 1.98
C GLN A 51 2.85 14.94 1.81
N LYS A 52 1.79 14.41 1.20
CA LYS A 52 1.63 12.98 0.95
C LYS A 52 2.30 12.51 -0.36
N GLY A 53 3.01 13.40 -1.05
CA GLY A 53 3.84 13.07 -2.20
C GLY A 53 3.07 12.88 -3.50
N PHE A 54 1.80 13.30 -3.59
CA PHE A 54 0.98 13.08 -4.79
C PHE A 54 1.53 13.77 -6.04
N GLN A 55 2.34 14.84 -5.91
CA GLN A 55 3.04 15.46 -7.04
C GLN A 55 3.98 14.47 -7.75
N LEU A 56 4.64 13.54 -7.01
CA LEU A 56 5.47 12.51 -7.62
C LEU A 56 4.63 11.52 -8.42
N VAL A 57 3.47 11.14 -7.88
CA VAL A 57 2.55 10.21 -8.55
C VAL A 57 1.96 10.83 -9.81
N VAL A 58 1.52 12.09 -9.73
CA VAL A 58 0.96 12.82 -10.88
C VAL A 58 2.00 12.96 -11.99
N SER A 59 3.24 13.33 -11.65
CA SER A 59 4.32 13.48 -12.65
C SER A 59 4.69 12.18 -13.36
N GLU A 60 4.55 11.04 -12.66
CA GLU A 60 4.94 9.72 -13.19
C GLU A 60 3.76 8.86 -13.69
N MET A 61 2.53 9.36 -13.63
CA MET A 61 1.35 8.57 -13.98
C MET A 61 1.41 8.03 -15.41
N GLN A 62 1.88 8.84 -16.37
CA GLN A 62 2.01 8.40 -17.77
C GLN A 62 3.01 7.24 -17.93
N ASN A 63 4.09 7.24 -17.13
CA ASN A 63 5.06 6.16 -17.12
C ASN A 63 4.49 4.93 -16.41
N LEU A 64 3.80 5.13 -15.29
CA LEU A 64 3.22 4.07 -14.48
C LEU A 64 2.18 3.24 -15.25
N VAL A 65 1.30 3.89 -16.02
CA VAL A 65 0.27 3.19 -16.81
C VAL A 65 0.81 2.42 -18.02
N GLN A 66 2.10 2.55 -18.36
CA GLN A 66 2.72 1.69 -19.38
C GLN A 66 2.93 0.25 -18.87
N PHE A 67 3.05 0.06 -17.55
CA PHE A 67 3.13 -1.27 -16.97
C PHE A 67 1.76 -1.96 -16.94
N ASP A 68 1.77 -3.28 -16.82
CA ASP A 68 0.56 -4.07 -16.58
C ASP A 68 0.23 -4.03 -15.08
N VAL A 69 -0.31 -2.89 -14.65
CA VAL A 69 -0.69 -2.56 -13.27
C VAL A 69 -2.01 -1.78 -13.28
N GLN A 70 -2.81 -1.98 -12.26
CA GLN A 70 -3.98 -1.14 -12.00
C GLN A 70 -3.71 -0.24 -10.79
N VAL A 71 -4.11 1.02 -10.90
CA VAL A 71 -3.90 2.04 -9.87
C VAL A 71 -5.24 2.44 -9.26
N ILE A 72 -5.33 2.41 -7.94
CA ILE A 72 -6.55 2.81 -7.21
C ILE A 72 -6.19 3.92 -6.22
N VAL A 73 -6.94 5.03 -6.27
CA VAL A 73 -6.78 6.17 -5.38
C VAL A 73 -8.07 6.44 -4.63
N LEU A 74 -7.97 6.58 -3.30
CA LEU A 74 -9.06 7.05 -2.43
C LEU A 74 -8.58 8.22 -1.60
N GLY A 75 -9.28 9.32 -1.67
CA GLY A 75 -9.02 10.48 -0.81
C GLY A 75 -9.64 11.77 -1.31
N THR A 76 -9.52 12.80 -0.49
CA THR A 76 -9.87 14.19 -0.82
C THR A 76 -8.75 15.11 -0.36
N GLY A 77 -8.63 16.30 -0.93
CA GLY A 77 -7.60 17.25 -0.54
C GLY A 77 -7.51 18.46 -1.46
N ASP A 78 -6.32 18.71 -1.99
CA ASP A 78 -6.07 19.82 -2.89
C ASP A 78 -6.80 19.63 -4.23
N ALA A 79 -7.54 20.63 -4.66
CA ALA A 79 -8.41 20.56 -5.85
C ALA A 79 -7.65 20.13 -7.12
N ASN A 80 -6.38 20.50 -7.26
CA ASN A 80 -5.55 20.11 -8.40
C ASN A 80 -5.34 18.59 -8.43
N PHE A 81 -4.96 17.98 -7.30
CA PHE A 81 -4.78 16.52 -7.23
C PHE A 81 -6.10 15.77 -7.42
N GLU A 82 -7.21 16.28 -6.86
CA GLU A 82 -8.53 15.70 -7.11
C GLU A 82 -8.90 15.73 -8.59
N HIS A 83 -8.62 16.86 -9.27
CA HIS A 83 -8.83 17.01 -10.71
C HIS A 83 -7.95 16.03 -11.51
N ASP A 84 -6.65 15.97 -11.20
CA ASP A 84 -5.69 15.10 -11.88
C ASP A 84 -6.09 13.62 -11.79
N PHE A 85 -6.51 13.13 -10.61
CA PHE A 85 -6.93 11.74 -10.47
C PHE A 85 -8.27 11.43 -11.15
N ARG A 86 -9.21 12.35 -11.20
CA ARG A 86 -10.41 12.19 -12.05
C ARG A 86 -10.03 12.12 -13.53
N TYR A 87 -9.17 13.03 -13.97
CA TYR A 87 -8.66 13.05 -15.34
C TYR A 87 -7.94 11.73 -15.71
N PHE A 88 -7.09 11.20 -14.83
CA PHE A 88 -6.41 9.93 -15.09
C PHE A 88 -7.38 8.74 -15.14
N ALA A 89 -8.39 8.71 -14.27
CA ALA A 89 -9.41 7.66 -14.30
C ALA A 89 -10.20 7.68 -15.62
N ASP A 90 -10.53 8.87 -16.14
CA ASP A 90 -11.23 9.06 -17.42
C ASP A 90 -10.31 8.76 -18.62
N THR A 91 -9.02 9.12 -18.52
CA THR A 91 -8.05 8.97 -19.63
C THR A 91 -7.55 7.53 -19.77
N TYR A 92 -7.43 6.80 -18.64
CA TYR A 92 -6.92 5.44 -18.62
C TYR A 92 -7.95 4.44 -18.07
N PRO A 93 -9.11 4.30 -18.76
CA PRO A 93 -10.15 3.37 -18.32
C PRO A 93 -9.62 1.94 -18.27
N GLY A 94 -9.94 1.23 -17.19
CA GLY A 94 -9.46 -0.13 -16.95
C GLY A 94 -8.06 -0.22 -16.34
N LYS A 95 -7.34 0.90 -16.19
CA LYS A 95 -6.03 0.98 -15.51
C LYS A 95 -6.06 1.84 -14.25
N VAL A 96 -6.79 2.94 -14.25
CA VAL A 96 -6.85 3.86 -13.10
C VAL A 96 -8.29 3.94 -12.59
N GLY A 97 -8.47 3.78 -11.28
CA GLY A 97 -9.71 4.02 -10.57
C GLY A 97 -9.51 5.08 -9.48
N ALA A 98 -10.37 6.10 -9.44
CA ALA A 98 -10.30 7.16 -8.45
C ALA A 98 -11.63 7.32 -7.71
N ALA A 99 -11.58 7.30 -6.39
CA ALA A 99 -12.69 7.64 -5.51
C ALA A 99 -12.33 8.91 -4.72
N ILE A 100 -12.84 10.06 -5.19
CA ILE A 100 -12.57 11.35 -4.57
C ILE A 100 -13.61 11.59 -3.46
N THR A 101 -13.38 10.90 -2.36
CA THR A 101 -14.27 10.92 -1.18
C THR A 101 -13.51 10.48 0.07
N PHE A 102 -14.14 10.67 1.24
CA PHE A 102 -13.70 10.07 2.50
C PHE A 102 -14.64 8.90 2.83
N ASP A 103 -14.12 7.67 2.77
CA ASP A 103 -14.88 6.45 3.07
C ASP A 103 -13.97 5.42 3.77
N VAL A 104 -14.23 5.21 5.05
CA VAL A 104 -13.46 4.28 5.90
C VAL A 104 -13.70 2.83 5.49
N GLY A 105 -14.91 2.48 5.08
CA GLY A 105 -15.24 1.13 4.62
C GLY A 105 -14.54 0.80 3.31
N LEU A 106 -14.54 1.74 2.35
CA LEU A 106 -13.80 1.60 1.09
C LEU A 106 -12.29 1.51 1.32
N ALA A 107 -11.74 2.31 2.25
CA ALA A 107 -10.33 2.24 2.60
C ALA A 107 -9.94 0.82 3.07
N GLN A 108 -10.76 0.19 3.92
CA GLN A 108 -10.49 -1.17 4.38
C GLN A 108 -10.58 -2.20 3.24
N ARG A 109 -11.55 -2.05 2.32
CA ARG A 109 -11.64 -2.89 1.12
C ARG A 109 -10.42 -2.74 0.22
N ILE A 110 -9.90 -1.52 0.09
CA ILE A 110 -8.66 -1.24 -0.66
C ILE A 110 -7.48 -1.95 0.00
N TYR A 111 -7.27 -1.82 1.33
CA TYR A 111 -6.21 -2.56 2.02
C TYR A 111 -6.34 -4.07 1.85
N ALA A 112 -7.56 -4.60 1.86
CA ALA A 112 -7.78 -6.04 1.72
C ALA A 112 -7.54 -6.55 0.31
N GLY A 113 -7.94 -5.78 -0.71
CA GLY A 113 -7.94 -6.21 -2.12
C GLY A 113 -6.71 -5.79 -2.92
N ALA A 114 -5.99 -4.73 -2.53
CA ALA A 114 -4.77 -4.32 -3.23
C ALA A 114 -3.60 -5.27 -2.97
N ASP A 115 -2.61 -5.26 -3.87
CA ASP A 115 -1.37 -6.02 -3.73
C ASP A 115 -0.25 -5.14 -3.16
N MET A 116 -0.22 -3.87 -3.55
CA MET A 116 0.79 -2.88 -3.19
C MET A 116 0.10 -1.61 -2.65
N PHE A 117 0.76 -0.94 -1.72
CA PHE A 117 0.26 0.29 -1.10
C PHE A 117 1.31 1.39 -1.15
N LEU A 118 1.11 2.44 -1.95
CA LEU A 118 2.08 3.49 -2.18
C LEU A 118 1.92 4.64 -1.18
N MET A 119 3.00 5.00 -0.50
CA MET A 119 3.09 6.12 0.44
C MET A 119 4.35 6.96 0.16
N PRO A 120 4.34 7.82 -0.87
CA PRO A 120 5.49 8.62 -1.26
C PRO A 120 5.57 9.93 -0.45
N SER A 121 5.23 9.90 0.83
CA SER A 121 5.12 11.09 1.68
C SER A 121 6.43 11.85 1.77
N ALA A 122 6.39 13.18 1.57
CA ALA A 122 7.53 14.07 1.81
C ALA A 122 7.88 14.13 3.31
N PHE A 123 6.87 13.98 4.17
CA PHE A 123 7.01 13.96 5.62
C PHE A 123 5.92 13.08 6.24
N GLU A 124 6.33 12.10 7.08
CA GLU A 124 5.42 11.17 7.77
C GLU A 124 5.99 10.83 9.16
N PRO A 125 5.57 11.51 10.23
CA PRO A 125 6.12 11.30 11.57
C PRO A 125 5.94 9.88 12.09
N CYS A 126 4.81 9.25 11.82
CA CYS A 126 4.47 7.91 12.27
C CYS A 126 3.94 7.06 11.11
N GLY A 127 2.78 7.44 10.55
CA GLY A 127 2.03 6.64 9.60
C GLY A 127 1.33 5.45 10.28
N LEU A 128 0.10 5.18 9.86
CA LEU A 128 -0.66 3.99 10.26
C LEU A 128 -0.97 3.10 9.05
N SER A 129 -1.12 3.72 7.90
CA SER A 129 -1.57 3.04 6.69
C SER A 129 -0.63 1.93 6.22
N GLN A 130 0.69 2.09 6.37
CA GLN A 130 1.68 1.05 6.05
C GLN A 130 1.54 -0.17 6.97
N MET A 131 1.31 0.07 8.28
CA MET A 131 1.12 -1.03 9.24
C MET A 131 -0.19 -1.76 8.98
N ILE A 132 -1.26 -1.02 8.67
CA ILE A 132 -2.56 -1.58 8.28
C ILE A 132 -2.39 -2.39 6.99
N SER A 133 -1.77 -1.84 5.96
CA SER A 133 -1.57 -2.51 4.68
C SER A 133 -0.78 -3.82 4.84
N MET A 134 0.32 -3.81 5.62
CA MET A 134 1.08 -5.02 5.95
C MET A 134 0.21 -6.07 6.65
N ARG A 135 -0.65 -5.67 7.58
CA ARG A 135 -1.56 -6.60 8.27
C ARG A 135 -2.54 -7.28 7.31
N TYR A 136 -2.93 -6.59 6.25
CA TYR A 136 -3.75 -7.13 5.15
C TYR A 136 -2.93 -7.86 4.07
N GLY A 137 -1.61 -7.96 4.22
CA GLY A 137 -0.73 -8.57 3.22
C GLY A 137 -0.64 -7.76 1.92
N THR A 138 -0.84 -6.47 2.02
CA THR A 138 -0.65 -5.48 0.94
C THR A 138 0.68 -4.81 1.20
N LEU A 139 1.66 -5.05 0.32
CA LEU A 139 3.04 -4.61 0.57
C LEU A 139 3.18 -3.10 0.38
N PRO A 140 3.68 -2.36 1.39
CA PRO A 140 3.91 -0.93 1.27
C PRO A 140 5.12 -0.63 0.37
N ILE A 141 5.00 0.45 -0.43
CA ILE A 141 6.10 1.10 -1.16
C ILE A 141 6.18 2.51 -0.60
N VAL A 142 7.26 2.85 0.09
CA VAL A 142 7.32 4.05 0.90
C VAL A 142 8.53 4.93 0.58
N HIS A 143 8.39 6.26 0.73
CA HIS A 143 9.54 7.11 0.94
C HIS A 143 10.08 6.87 2.35
N GLN A 144 11.37 6.53 2.46
CA GLN A 144 12.05 6.14 3.70
C GLN A 144 12.28 7.37 4.60
N ILE A 145 11.21 7.84 5.26
CA ILE A 145 11.24 9.01 6.14
C ILE A 145 10.38 8.78 7.38
N GLY A 146 10.89 9.21 8.54
CA GLY A 146 10.19 9.13 9.84
C GLY A 146 9.66 7.72 10.10
N GLY A 147 8.43 7.61 10.59
CA GLY A 147 7.82 6.33 10.94
C GLY A 147 7.67 5.32 9.78
N LEU A 148 7.75 5.78 8.53
CA LEU A 148 7.78 4.84 7.38
C LEU A 148 9.10 4.09 7.32
N GLN A 149 10.22 4.77 7.57
CA GLN A 149 11.55 4.14 7.66
C GLN A 149 11.64 3.15 8.82
N ASP A 150 11.01 3.49 9.96
CA ASP A 150 11.07 2.66 11.17
C ASP A 150 10.22 1.38 11.06
N SER A 151 9.12 1.44 10.31
CA SER A 151 8.13 0.36 10.26
C SER A 151 8.20 -0.52 9.02
N VAL A 152 8.82 -0.06 7.92
CA VAL A 152 8.92 -0.82 6.66
C VAL A 152 10.36 -1.20 6.40
N GLN A 153 10.65 -2.49 6.43
CA GLN A 153 11.93 -3.04 6.03
C GLN A 153 11.94 -3.24 4.51
N PRO A 154 12.80 -2.52 3.76
CA PRO A 154 12.90 -2.70 2.31
C PRO A 154 13.28 -4.14 1.93
N PHE A 155 12.68 -4.62 0.86
CA PHE A 155 12.98 -5.95 0.31
C PHE A 155 14.44 -6.04 -0.13
N ASN A 156 15.10 -7.11 0.31
CA ASN A 156 16.46 -7.44 -0.09
C ASN A 156 16.41 -8.63 -1.07
N PRO A 157 16.74 -8.44 -2.35
CA PRO A 157 16.66 -9.50 -3.36
C PRO A 157 17.67 -10.64 -3.14
N VAL A 158 18.75 -10.39 -2.36
CA VAL A 158 19.78 -11.42 -2.06
C VAL A 158 19.28 -12.38 -0.99
N THR A 159 18.69 -11.86 0.10
CA THR A 159 18.19 -12.69 1.21
C THR A 159 16.74 -13.12 1.04
N GLY A 160 15.98 -12.40 0.20
CA GLY A 160 14.55 -12.55 0.05
C GLY A 160 13.78 -12.15 1.30
N GLU A 161 14.33 -11.24 2.10
CA GLU A 161 13.72 -10.70 3.32
C GLU A 161 13.24 -9.28 3.09
N GLY A 162 12.25 -8.86 3.86
CA GLY A 162 11.66 -7.53 3.81
C GLY A 162 10.17 -7.56 4.11
N THR A 163 9.59 -6.38 4.34
CA THR A 163 8.15 -6.22 4.63
C THR A 163 7.47 -5.27 3.63
N GLY A 164 8.24 -4.70 2.71
CA GLY A 164 7.81 -3.75 1.69
C GLY A 164 8.97 -3.27 0.84
N PHE A 165 8.84 -2.10 0.25
CA PHE A 165 9.83 -1.47 -0.63
C PHE A 165 10.06 -0.03 -0.16
N GLY A 166 11.25 0.52 -0.43
CA GLY A 166 11.56 1.84 0.08
C GLY A 166 12.61 2.59 -0.71
N PHE A 167 12.32 3.85 -1.05
CA PHE A 167 13.25 4.78 -1.70
C PHE A 167 13.64 5.91 -0.75
N HIS A 168 14.88 6.39 -0.85
CA HIS A 168 15.42 7.42 0.05
C HIS A 168 15.27 8.85 -0.49
N ASP A 169 15.50 9.06 -1.79
CA ASP A 169 15.39 10.39 -2.36
C ASP A 169 13.96 10.69 -2.78
N PHE A 170 13.42 11.82 -2.33
CA PHE A 170 12.07 12.27 -2.67
C PHE A 170 11.98 12.66 -4.15
N SER A 171 11.84 11.66 -5.02
CA SER A 171 11.87 11.79 -6.48
C SER A 171 10.97 10.78 -7.15
N GLY A 172 10.28 11.20 -8.22
CA GLY A 172 9.48 10.30 -9.08
C GLY A 172 10.31 9.16 -9.67
N PHE A 173 11.57 9.45 -10.04
CA PHE A 173 12.49 8.44 -10.58
C PHE A 173 12.72 7.30 -9.59
N TYR A 174 13.11 7.59 -8.34
CA TYR A 174 13.37 6.56 -7.33
C TYR A 174 12.08 5.86 -6.89
N MET A 175 10.98 6.58 -6.79
CA MET A 175 9.66 5.98 -6.56
C MET A 175 9.32 4.95 -7.64
N MET A 176 9.55 5.27 -8.91
CA MET A 176 9.28 4.36 -10.03
C MET A 176 10.22 3.15 -10.04
N GLN A 177 11.48 3.29 -9.61
CA GLN A 177 12.39 2.15 -9.47
C GLN A 177 11.85 1.13 -8.45
N GLU A 178 11.38 1.58 -7.29
CA GLU A 178 10.81 0.70 -6.27
C GLU A 178 9.48 0.07 -6.70
N ILE A 179 8.65 0.81 -7.44
CA ILE A 179 7.45 0.24 -8.06
C ILE A 179 7.83 -0.86 -9.06
N GLN A 180 8.83 -0.65 -9.90
CA GLN A 180 9.30 -1.66 -10.87
C GLN A 180 9.86 -2.90 -10.16
N GLU A 181 10.63 -2.73 -9.08
CA GLU A 181 11.13 -3.85 -8.29
C GLU A 181 9.98 -4.65 -7.64
N ALA A 182 8.97 -3.94 -7.13
CA ALA A 182 7.76 -4.57 -6.60
C ALA A 182 6.99 -5.35 -7.68
N LEU A 183 6.85 -4.79 -8.89
CA LEU A 183 6.23 -5.47 -10.03
C LEU A 183 7.04 -6.70 -10.47
N ARG A 184 8.37 -6.59 -10.48
CA ARG A 184 9.26 -7.72 -10.76
C ARG A 184 9.04 -8.85 -9.75
N LEU A 185 9.08 -8.54 -8.45
CA LEU A 185 8.84 -9.53 -7.39
C LEU A 185 7.43 -10.14 -7.48
N TYR A 186 6.43 -9.33 -7.85
CA TYR A 186 5.05 -9.83 -8.02
C TYR A 186 4.96 -10.91 -9.10
N SER A 187 5.80 -10.85 -10.13
CA SER A 187 5.88 -11.89 -11.17
C SER A 187 6.48 -13.22 -10.69
N GLU A 188 7.01 -13.26 -9.45
CA GLU A 188 7.58 -14.44 -8.80
C GLU A 188 6.69 -14.90 -7.62
N PRO A 189 5.62 -15.68 -7.82
CA PRO A 189 4.57 -15.91 -6.81
C PRO A 189 5.06 -16.51 -5.48
N ALA A 190 6.11 -17.34 -5.53
CA ALA A 190 6.68 -17.95 -4.32
C ALA A 190 7.42 -16.90 -3.47
N ALA A 191 8.27 -16.08 -4.10
CA ALA A 191 9.02 -15.00 -3.46
C ALA A 191 8.07 -13.92 -2.94
N TRP A 192 7.11 -13.48 -3.76
CA TRP A 192 6.06 -12.54 -3.37
C TRP A 192 5.30 -13.01 -2.12
N THR A 193 4.83 -14.26 -2.14
CA THR A 193 4.11 -14.86 -1.00
C THR A 193 4.96 -14.91 0.27
N LYS A 194 6.27 -15.14 0.17
CA LYS A 194 7.20 -15.12 1.31
C LYS A 194 7.21 -13.73 1.95
N VAL A 195 7.41 -12.68 1.17
CA VAL A 195 7.46 -11.29 1.67
C VAL A 195 6.09 -10.86 2.24
N VAL A 196 4.98 -11.21 1.57
CA VAL A 196 3.63 -10.98 2.11
C VAL A 196 3.44 -11.61 3.49
N LYS A 197 3.91 -12.84 3.70
CA LYS A 197 3.82 -13.50 5.01
C LYS A 197 4.70 -12.83 6.06
N GLN A 198 5.89 -12.37 5.69
CA GLN A 198 6.78 -11.59 6.57
C GLN A 198 6.12 -10.29 7.00
N ALA A 199 5.54 -9.54 6.05
CA ALA A 199 4.80 -8.31 6.35
C ALA A 199 3.61 -8.57 7.30
N MET A 200 2.80 -9.61 7.03
CA MET A 200 1.65 -9.96 7.87
C MET A 200 2.04 -10.47 9.27
N SER A 201 3.27 -10.90 9.48
CA SER A 201 3.77 -11.39 10.78
C SER A 201 4.30 -10.27 11.67
N GLN A 202 4.42 -9.05 11.17
CA GLN A 202 4.87 -7.90 11.98
C GLN A 202 3.88 -7.64 13.12
N ASP A 203 4.42 -7.43 14.31
CA ASP A 203 3.64 -7.13 15.50
C ASP A 203 3.74 -5.63 15.84
N PHE A 204 2.67 -4.91 15.56
CA PHE A 204 2.48 -3.50 15.91
C PHE A 204 1.44 -3.34 17.04
N SER A 205 1.34 -4.34 17.92
CA SER A 205 0.39 -4.30 19.04
C SER A 205 0.87 -3.38 20.17
N TRP A 206 -0.08 -2.93 20.96
CA TRP A 206 0.21 -2.17 22.18
C TRP A 206 0.93 -3.01 23.23
N GLU A 207 0.74 -4.33 23.22
CA GLU A 207 1.44 -5.26 24.11
C GLU A 207 2.96 -5.15 23.92
N THR A 208 3.43 -5.18 22.67
CA THR A 208 4.85 -5.03 22.34
C THR A 208 5.37 -3.63 22.71
N ALA A 209 4.66 -2.57 22.28
CA ALA A 209 5.06 -1.19 22.59
C ALA A 209 5.10 -0.93 24.11
N SER A 210 4.10 -1.41 24.86
CA SER A 210 4.05 -1.23 26.33
C SER A 210 5.20 -1.94 27.05
N GLN A 211 5.64 -3.08 26.54
CA GLN A 211 6.79 -3.78 27.12
C GLN A 211 8.09 -3.00 26.91
N GLU A 212 8.27 -2.36 25.76
CA GLU A 212 9.43 -1.49 25.51
C GLU A 212 9.44 -0.30 26.47
N TYR A 213 8.29 0.36 26.69
CA TYR A 213 8.18 1.41 27.71
C TYR A 213 8.50 0.91 29.13
N LEU A 214 8.00 -0.26 29.51
CA LEU A 214 8.30 -0.86 30.83
C LEU A 214 9.80 -1.14 30.98
N ASN A 215 10.45 -1.66 29.94
CA ASN A 215 11.90 -1.90 29.95
C ASN A 215 12.65 -0.59 30.14
N MET A 216 12.30 0.46 29.40
CA MET A 216 12.93 1.78 29.53
C MET A 216 12.75 2.35 30.94
N TYR A 217 11.57 2.23 31.56
CA TYR A 217 11.35 2.70 32.93
C TYR A 217 12.16 1.89 33.95
N ASN A 218 12.31 0.57 33.76
CA ASN A 218 13.13 -0.26 34.64
C ASN A 218 14.63 0.04 34.56
N GLU A 219 15.11 0.60 33.45
CA GLU A 219 16.50 1.03 33.28
C GLU A 219 16.80 2.36 34.02
N LEU A 220 15.74 3.13 34.38
CA LEU A 220 15.86 4.41 35.07
C LEU A 220 15.80 4.29 36.60
N VAL A 221 15.51 3.11 37.14
CA VAL A 221 15.39 2.79 38.56
C VAL A 221 16.56 1.91 39.00
#